data_3cad2caa6490ff9d6c2f92c7edc9e773
#
_entry.id   3cad2caa6490ff9d6c2f92c7edc9e773
#
_cell.length_a   1.000
_cell.length_b   1.000
_cell.length_c   1.000
_cell.angle_alpha   90.00
_cell.angle_beta   90.00
_cell.angle_gamma   90.00
#
_symmetry.space_group_name_H-M   'P 1'
#
loop_
_entity.id
_entity.type
_entity.pdbx_description
1 polymer ?
#
loop_
_entity_poly.entity_id
_entity_poly.type
_entity_poly.pdbx_seq_one_letter_code
_entity_poly.pdbx_strand_id
1 'polypeptide(L)'
;MIDLSSEELIEKLKNDEKGYLLDVRSEEEYEESHIPNANLLNIRNPQLFMNGLEKMDKSLNYYVYCHSGVRSVQACQIMKTFGYENLFNLLGGISEWTGEKNNS
;
A
#
# COMPACT_ATOMS: atom_id res chain seq x y z
N MET A 1 -11.44 0.76 6.18
CA MET A 1 -9.99 0.43 6.25
C MET A 1 -9.73 -0.38 7.51
N ILE A 2 -8.97 -1.43 7.36
CA ILE A 2 -8.58 -2.30 8.47
C ILE A 2 -7.08 -2.19 8.68
N ASP A 3 -6.64 -1.91 9.91
CA ASP A 3 -5.23 -1.84 10.26
C ASP A 3 -4.68 -3.24 10.53
N LEU A 4 -3.52 -3.55 9.97
CA LEU A 4 -2.84 -4.83 10.14
C LEU A 4 -1.41 -4.63 10.65
N SER A 5 -0.97 -5.51 11.54
CA SER A 5 0.44 -5.62 11.89
C SER A 5 1.21 -6.26 10.74
N SER A 6 2.55 -6.23 10.79
CA SER A 6 3.39 -6.91 9.80
C SER A 6 3.01 -8.39 9.68
N GLU A 7 2.88 -9.08 10.79
CA GLU A 7 2.56 -10.51 10.82
C GLU A 7 1.19 -10.79 10.22
N GLU A 8 0.20 -9.98 10.58
CA GLU A 8 -1.16 -10.12 10.03
C GLU A 8 -1.20 -9.88 8.53
N LEU A 9 -0.46 -8.87 8.05
CA LEU A 9 -0.40 -8.56 6.63
C LEU A 9 0.27 -9.70 5.85
N ILE A 10 1.39 -10.21 6.35
CA ILE A 10 2.11 -11.32 5.72
C ILE A 10 1.18 -12.53 5.57
N GLU A 11 0.51 -12.92 6.65
CA GLU A 11 -0.36 -14.09 6.65
C GLU A 11 -1.55 -13.90 5.72
N LYS A 12 -2.17 -12.73 5.76
CA LYS A 12 -3.35 -12.44 4.96
C LYS A 12 -3.01 -12.36 3.47
N LEU A 13 -1.95 -11.63 3.13
CA LEU A 13 -1.53 -11.45 1.74
C LEU A 13 -1.07 -12.76 1.09
N LYS A 14 -0.41 -13.60 1.86
CA LYS A 14 0.06 -14.92 1.42
C LYS A 14 -1.07 -15.79 0.88
N ASN A 15 -2.25 -15.70 1.46
CA ASN A 15 -3.40 -16.52 1.13
C ASN A 15 -4.46 -15.78 0.29
N ASP A 16 -4.13 -14.59 -0.21
CA ASP A 16 -5.09 -13.74 -0.90
C ASP A 16 -4.75 -13.60 -2.38
N GLU A 17 -5.43 -14.38 -3.22
CA GLU A 17 -5.24 -14.33 -4.68
C GLU A 17 -5.61 -12.99 -5.28
N LYS A 18 -6.46 -12.21 -4.60
CA LYS A 18 -6.85 -10.86 -5.02
C LYS A 18 -6.08 -9.77 -4.32
N GLY A 19 -5.05 -10.15 -3.58
CA GLY A 19 -4.22 -9.20 -2.84
C GLY A 19 -3.35 -8.35 -3.75
N TYR A 20 -3.30 -7.05 -3.46
CA TYR A 20 -2.48 -6.09 -4.21
C TYR A 20 -1.77 -5.21 -3.19
N LEU A 21 -0.45 -5.31 -3.16
CA LEU A 21 0.37 -4.55 -2.23
C LEU A 21 0.75 -3.21 -2.86
N LEU A 22 0.33 -2.13 -2.23
CA LEU A 22 0.47 -0.77 -2.75
C LEU A 22 1.37 0.07 -1.86
N ASP A 23 2.49 0.52 -2.41
CA ASP A 23 3.42 1.45 -1.78
C ASP A 23 3.10 2.86 -2.27
N VAL A 24 2.72 3.75 -1.35
CA VAL A 24 2.32 5.12 -1.71
C VAL A 24 3.40 6.16 -1.44
N ARG A 25 4.65 5.70 -1.27
CA ARG A 25 5.81 6.57 -1.03
C ARG A 25 6.37 7.13 -2.34
N SER A 26 7.48 7.85 -2.26
CA SER A 26 8.19 8.37 -3.42
C SER A 26 9.01 7.27 -4.11
N GLU A 27 9.42 7.54 -5.36
CA GLU A 27 10.31 6.65 -6.10
C GLU A 27 11.64 6.45 -5.37
N GLU A 28 12.19 7.51 -4.79
CA GLU A 28 13.46 7.44 -4.05
C GLU A 28 13.36 6.49 -2.86
N GLU A 29 12.28 6.60 -2.09
CA GLU A 29 12.05 5.70 -0.96
C GLU A 29 11.90 4.25 -1.43
N TYR A 30 11.14 4.04 -2.49
CA TYR A 30 10.91 2.71 -3.07
C TYR A 30 12.23 2.08 -3.54
N GLU A 31 13.07 2.86 -4.21
CA GLU A 31 14.37 2.37 -4.70
C GLU A 31 15.33 2.03 -3.57
N GLU A 32 15.30 2.77 -2.47
CA GLU A 32 16.14 2.45 -1.30
C GLU A 32 15.79 1.08 -0.73
N SER A 33 14.52 0.85 -0.49
CA SER A 33 14.00 -0.46 -0.09
C SER A 33 12.48 -0.46 -0.19
N HIS A 34 11.91 -1.63 -0.47
CA HIS A 34 10.45 -1.80 -0.51
C HIS A 34 10.11 -3.24 -0.16
N ILE A 35 8.86 -3.46 0.20
CA ILE A 35 8.37 -4.80 0.48
C ILE A 35 8.28 -5.56 -0.85
N PRO A 36 8.76 -6.82 -0.92
CA PRO A 36 8.71 -7.58 -2.17
C PRO A 36 7.32 -7.60 -2.79
N ASN A 37 7.26 -7.45 -4.10
CA ASN A 37 6.04 -7.43 -4.91
C ASN A 37 5.17 -6.19 -4.72
N ALA A 38 5.64 -5.17 -4.01
CA ALA A 38 4.90 -3.92 -3.87
C ALA A 38 4.88 -3.15 -5.18
N ASN A 39 3.75 -2.54 -5.46
CA ASN A 39 3.53 -1.68 -6.63
C ASN A 39 3.53 -0.23 -6.16
N LEU A 40 4.30 0.62 -6.80
CA LEU A 40 4.45 2.00 -6.40
C LEU A 40 3.39 2.91 -7.03
N LEU A 41 2.76 3.74 -6.19
CA LEU A 41 1.88 4.81 -6.65
C LEU A 41 2.01 5.98 -5.67
N ASN A 42 2.87 6.95 -6.00
CA ASN A 42 3.23 8.04 -5.11
C ASN A 42 2.08 9.00 -4.84
N ILE A 43 1.60 9.05 -3.59
CA ILE A 43 0.50 9.94 -3.19
C ILE A 43 0.88 11.42 -3.27
N ARG A 44 2.17 11.75 -3.21
CA ARG A 44 2.65 13.13 -3.30
C ARG A 44 2.67 13.69 -4.71
N ASN A 45 2.37 12.86 -5.70
CA ASN A 45 2.10 13.29 -7.06
C ASN A 45 0.59 13.14 -7.31
N PRO A 46 -0.20 14.16 -6.97
CA PRO A 46 -1.67 14.01 -6.96
C PRO A 46 -2.27 13.60 -8.30
N GLN A 47 -1.78 14.15 -9.39
CA GLN A 47 -2.33 13.83 -10.71
C GLN A 47 -2.07 12.37 -11.07
N LEU A 48 -0.86 11.91 -10.86
CA LEU A 48 -0.47 10.53 -11.14
C LEU A 48 -1.23 9.56 -10.24
N PHE A 49 -1.38 9.91 -8.97
CA PHE A 49 -2.10 9.11 -8.00
C PHE A 49 -3.58 8.94 -8.40
N MET A 50 -4.24 10.05 -8.70
CA MET A 50 -5.65 10.02 -9.12
C MET A 50 -5.83 9.23 -10.42
N ASN A 51 -4.95 9.45 -11.39
CA ASN A 51 -5.01 8.70 -12.66
C ASN A 51 -4.86 7.21 -12.43
N GLY A 52 -3.96 6.82 -11.54
CA GLY A 52 -3.76 5.42 -11.18
C GLY A 52 -5.01 4.81 -10.54
N LEU A 53 -5.63 5.54 -9.61
CA LEU A 53 -6.84 5.07 -8.94
C LEU A 53 -8.02 4.87 -9.89
N GLU A 54 -8.10 5.67 -10.95
CA GLU A 54 -9.16 5.51 -11.94
C GLU A 54 -9.00 4.23 -12.77
N LYS A 55 -7.76 3.78 -12.93
CA LYS A 55 -7.43 2.64 -13.80
C LYS A 55 -7.34 1.29 -13.08
N MET A 56 -7.08 1.30 -11.77
CA MET A 56 -6.89 0.06 -11.02
C MET A 56 -8.21 -0.64 -10.76
N ASP A 57 -8.15 -1.96 -10.63
CA ASP A 57 -9.32 -2.81 -10.38
C ASP A 57 -9.80 -2.65 -8.94
N LYS A 58 -10.99 -2.10 -8.76
CA LYS A 58 -11.55 -1.83 -7.42
C LYS A 58 -12.04 -3.06 -6.70
N SER A 59 -12.13 -4.21 -7.39
CA SER A 59 -12.57 -5.46 -6.78
C SER A 59 -11.45 -6.18 -6.03
N LEU A 60 -10.20 -5.77 -6.21
CA LEU A 60 -9.06 -6.38 -5.52
C LEU A 60 -8.99 -5.93 -4.06
N ASN A 61 -8.22 -6.66 -3.26
CA ASN A 61 -7.96 -6.33 -1.88
C ASN A 61 -6.63 -5.57 -1.80
N TYR A 62 -6.67 -4.31 -1.37
CA TYR A 62 -5.50 -3.44 -1.38
C TYR A 62 -4.87 -3.34 -0.01
N TYR A 63 -3.60 -3.75 0.06
CA TYR A 63 -2.77 -3.65 1.25
C TYR A 63 -1.83 -2.48 1.05
N VAL A 64 -2.06 -1.39 1.77
CA VAL A 64 -1.44 -0.09 1.52
C VAL A 64 -0.44 0.25 2.61
N TYR A 65 0.74 0.71 2.23
CA TYR A 65 1.73 1.14 3.21
C TYR A 65 2.51 2.36 2.74
N CYS A 66 3.10 3.05 3.71
CA CYS A 66 4.04 4.13 3.48
C CYS A 66 5.22 3.96 4.44
N HIS A 67 5.89 5.04 4.82
CA HIS A 67 7.01 4.95 5.76
C HIS A 67 6.56 4.64 7.18
N SER A 68 5.64 5.44 7.73
CA SER A 68 5.21 5.35 9.13
C SER A 68 3.71 5.18 9.34
N GLY A 69 2.91 5.23 8.29
CA GLY A 69 1.45 5.04 8.35
C GLY A 69 0.61 6.28 8.05
N VAL A 70 1.20 7.47 7.97
CA VAL A 70 0.43 8.70 7.74
C VAL A 70 -0.09 8.80 6.30
N ARG A 71 0.81 8.66 5.33
CA ARG A 71 0.42 8.75 3.90
C ARG A 71 -0.49 7.60 3.48
N SER A 72 -0.27 6.40 4.04
CA SER A 72 -1.11 5.24 3.70
C SER A 72 -2.54 5.40 4.19
N VAL A 73 -2.74 5.98 5.37
CA VAL A 73 -4.08 6.28 5.86
C VAL A 73 -4.76 7.31 4.95
N GLN A 74 -4.05 8.37 4.55
CA GLN A 74 -4.56 9.36 3.60
C GLN A 74 -4.93 8.69 2.26
N ALA A 75 -4.06 7.81 1.77
CA ALA A 75 -4.31 7.07 0.53
C ALA A 75 -5.58 6.24 0.62
N CYS A 76 -5.77 5.52 1.72
CA CYS A 76 -6.99 4.72 1.93
C CYS A 76 -8.24 5.59 1.97
N GLN A 77 -8.17 6.77 2.59
CA GLN A 77 -9.30 7.71 2.62
C GLN A 77 -9.68 8.18 1.21
N ILE A 78 -8.68 8.51 0.41
CA ILE A 78 -8.91 8.92 -0.99
C ILE A 78 -9.45 7.75 -1.80
N MET A 79 -8.86 6.56 -1.66
CA MET A 79 -9.29 5.38 -2.38
C MET A 79 -10.75 5.04 -2.07
N LYS A 80 -11.15 5.20 -0.82
CA LYS A 80 -12.55 4.97 -0.43
C LYS A 80 -13.50 5.89 -1.18
N THR A 81 -13.13 7.16 -1.38
CA THR A 81 -13.96 8.10 -2.16
C THR A 81 -14.05 7.72 -3.63
N PHE A 82 -13.07 6.95 -4.14
CA PHE A 82 -13.07 6.45 -5.51
C PHE A 82 -13.81 5.13 -5.67
N GLY A 83 -14.39 4.60 -4.59
CA GLY A 83 -15.18 3.37 -4.64
C GLY A 83 -14.44 2.10 -4.27
N TYR A 84 -13.21 2.21 -3.77
CA TYR A 84 -12.46 1.06 -3.24
C TYR A 84 -13.03 0.67 -1.89
N GLU A 85 -13.39 -0.59 -1.69
CA GLU A 85 -14.01 -1.07 -0.45
C GLU A 85 -13.08 -1.95 0.38
N ASN A 86 -12.17 -2.66 -0.27
CA ASN A 86 -11.32 -3.65 0.39
C ASN A 86 -9.93 -3.06 0.65
N LEU A 87 -9.82 -2.31 1.74
CA LEU A 87 -8.62 -1.54 2.08
C LEU A 87 -8.04 -1.96 3.42
N PHE A 88 -6.74 -2.25 3.41
CA PHE A 88 -5.97 -2.63 4.59
C PHE A 88 -4.75 -1.72 4.69
N ASN A 89 -4.43 -1.28 5.90
CA ASN A 89 -3.29 -0.42 6.17
C ASN A 89 -2.26 -1.14 7.02
N LEU A 90 -0.99 -1.06 6.63
CA LEU A 90 0.11 -1.60 7.44
C LEU A 90 0.44 -0.63 8.56
N LEU A 91 0.15 -1.03 9.80
CA LEU A 91 0.49 -0.23 10.98
C LEU A 91 1.99 0.01 11.05
N GLY A 92 2.38 1.24 11.32
CA GLY A 92 3.78 1.63 11.43
C GLY A 92 4.55 1.68 10.11
N GLY A 93 3.91 1.29 9.01
CA GLY A 93 4.52 1.32 7.69
C GLY A 93 5.78 0.45 7.57
N ILE A 94 6.60 0.72 6.56
CA ILE A 94 7.82 -0.04 6.34
C ILE A 94 8.84 0.17 7.47
N SER A 95 8.74 1.29 8.21
CA SER A 95 9.67 1.56 9.32
C SER A 95 9.58 0.51 10.44
N GLU A 96 8.42 -0.12 10.60
CA GLU A 96 8.21 -1.17 11.60
C GLU A 96 8.01 -2.56 10.96
N TRP A 97 8.23 -2.65 9.66
CA TRP A 97 8.04 -3.90 8.92
C TRP A 97 9.08 -4.96 9.33
N THR A 98 8.60 -6.14 9.67
CA THR A 98 9.44 -7.25 10.14
C THR A 98 9.71 -8.31 9.07
N GLY A 99 9.10 -8.19 7.91
CA GLY A 99 9.30 -9.11 6.79
C GLY A 99 10.50 -8.75 5.93
N GLU A 100 10.59 -9.41 4.79
CA GLU A 100 11.67 -9.16 3.83
C GLU A 100 11.52 -7.80 3.15
N LYS A 101 12.65 -7.24 2.74
CA LYS A 101 12.71 -6.00 1.95
C LYS A 101 13.63 -6.21 0.77
N ASN A 102 13.24 -5.66 -0.37
CA ASN A 102 14.11 -5.57 -1.54
C ASN A 102 14.81 -4.22 -1.56
N ASN A 103 16.09 -4.24 -1.93
CA ASN A 103 16.85 -3.03 -2.20
C ASN A 103 17.05 -2.93 -3.71
N SER A 104 16.83 -1.76 -4.25
CA SER A 104 17.01 -1.51 -5.67
C SER A 104 18.35 -0.88 -5.96
#